data_c6670282883c3508717ee0e9b6f4c3e4
#
_entry.id   c6670282883c3508717ee0e9b6f4c3e4
#
_cell.length_a   1.000
_cell.length_b   1.000
_cell.length_c   1.000
_cell.angle_alpha   90.00
_cell.angle_beta   90.00
_cell.angle_gamma   90.00
#
_symmetry.space_group_name_H-M   'P 1'
#
loop_
_entity.id
_entity.type
_entity.pdbx_description
1 polymer ?
#
loop_
_entity_poly.entity_id
_entity_poly.type
_entity_poly.pdbx_seq_one_letter_code
_entity_poly.pdbx_strand_id
1 'polypeptide(L)'
;VKYTDAWCATFVSACAIKTGMTDIIPTECGCGQMIALFQKLGEWDENDARVPRPGDIVFYDWDDSGKGDNTGWPDHVGIVEKVSGSTITVIEGNKGNAVGRRTLQVNGKYIRGYGVPKYNSGSSQNTSSGNAGGSSSSGGINKTPKWVGKVTASSLNVRKWAGKEYGRIKSYPYLYRGNLVDVCDTVKAADGKAWYYIRIAGKYYGFVSSDYIVKA
;
A
#
# COMPACT_ATOMS: atom_id res chain seq x y z
N VAL A 1 27.40 -11.74 -5.02
CA VAL A 1 26.61 -11.32 -6.20
C VAL A 1 27.56 -11.23 -7.38
N LYS A 2 27.27 -11.97 -8.46
CA LYS A 2 28.01 -11.88 -9.72
C LYS A 2 27.48 -10.71 -10.54
N TYR A 3 28.30 -10.18 -11.44
CA TYR A 3 27.90 -9.08 -12.32
C TYR A 3 26.65 -9.37 -13.17
N THR A 4 26.39 -10.64 -13.44
CA THR A 4 25.22 -11.13 -14.21
C THR A 4 23.99 -11.44 -13.38
N ASP A 5 24.08 -11.37 -12.04
CA ASP A 5 22.95 -11.67 -11.16
C ASP A 5 21.93 -10.51 -11.18
N ALA A 6 20.67 -10.83 -10.93
CA ALA A 6 19.64 -9.83 -10.74
C ALA A 6 19.98 -8.92 -9.54
N TRP A 7 20.00 -7.61 -9.73
CA TRP A 7 20.46 -6.65 -8.74
C TRP A 7 19.37 -5.68 -8.26
N CYS A 8 18.10 -6.03 -8.45
CA CYS A 8 16.98 -5.20 -7.98
C CYS A 8 16.98 -5.03 -6.46
N ALA A 9 17.11 -6.11 -5.69
CA ALA A 9 17.18 -6.05 -4.24
C ALA A 9 18.49 -5.41 -3.75
N THR A 10 19.60 -5.67 -4.46
CA THR A 10 20.88 -5.01 -4.19
C THR A 10 20.79 -3.48 -4.39
N PHE A 11 20.02 -3.01 -5.37
CA PHE A 11 19.75 -1.58 -5.57
C PHE A 11 19.04 -0.96 -4.36
N VAL A 12 17.96 -1.59 -3.87
CA VAL A 12 17.25 -1.13 -2.68
C VAL A 12 18.18 -1.10 -1.47
N SER A 13 18.97 -2.17 -1.28
CA SER A 13 19.97 -2.27 -0.22
C SER A 13 21.04 -1.18 -0.30
N ALA A 14 21.54 -0.91 -1.50
CA ALA A 14 22.53 0.17 -1.72
C ALA A 14 21.95 1.56 -1.40
N CYS A 15 20.68 1.79 -1.73
CA CYS A 15 19.99 3.02 -1.36
C CYS A 15 19.87 3.14 0.18
N ALA A 16 19.47 2.07 0.87
CA ALA A 16 19.38 2.04 2.32
C ALA A 16 20.72 2.32 3.01
N ILE A 17 21.79 1.66 2.55
CA ILE A 17 23.15 1.87 3.06
C ILE A 17 23.59 3.32 2.84
N LYS A 18 23.38 3.84 1.63
CA LYS A 18 23.83 5.19 1.26
C LYS A 18 23.12 6.30 2.04
N THR A 19 21.90 6.04 2.47
CA THR A 19 21.06 6.99 3.24
C THR A 19 21.12 6.74 4.75
N GLY A 20 21.84 5.70 5.21
CA GLY A 20 21.92 5.35 6.62
C GLY A 20 20.61 4.80 7.20
N MET A 21 19.77 4.15 6.37
CA MET A 21 18.44 3.65 6.75
C MET A 21 18.39 2.13 6.91
N THR A 22 19.52 1.49 7.17
CA THR A 22 19.63 0.02 7.25
C THR A 22 18.93 -0.60 8.46
N ASP A 23 18.56 0.19 9.44
CA ASP A 23 17.78 -0.19 10.62
C ASP A 23 16.28 -0.37 10.33
N ILE A 24 15.77 0.29 9.28
CA ILE A 24 14.36 0.24 8.86
C ILE A 24 14.15 -0.34 7.46
N ILE A 25 15.18 -0.36 6.62
CA ILE A 25 15.16 -1.00 5.31
C ILE A 25 16.22 -2.10 5.32
N PRO A 26 15.81 -3.39 5.40
CA PRO A 26 16.77 -4.48 5.47
C PRO A 26 17.59 -4.57 4.20
N THR A 27 18.84 -4.95 4.35
CA THR A 27 19.78 -5.11 3.24
C THR A 27 19.91 -6.59 2.86
N GLU A 28 19.57 -6.90 1.62
CA GLU A 28 19.59 -8.25 1.05
C GLU A 28 19.76 -8.16 -0.46
N CYS A 29 20.24 -9.24 -1.09
CA CYS A 29 20.35 -9.34 -2.54
C CYS A 29 19.26 -10.22 -3.18
N GLY A 30 18.43 -10.89 -2.37
CA GLY A 30 17.30 -11.69 -2.82
C GLY A 30 15.96 -11.11 -2.35
N CYS A 31 14.98 -11.03 -3.25
CA CYS A 31 13.67 -10.44 -2.94
C CYS A 31 12.93 -11.22 -1.85
N GLY A 32 12.93 -12.55 -1.91
CA GLY A 32 12.23 -13.38 -0.91
C GLY A 32 12.85 -13.25 0.48
N GLN A 33 14.18 -13.20 0.57
CA GLN A 33 14.90 -13.00 1.83
C GLN A 33 14.65 -11.60 2.38
N MET A 34 14.56 -10.59 1.52
CA MET A 34 14.22 -9.21 1.94
C MET A 34 12.80 -9.13 2.51
N ILE A 35 11.81 -9.82 1.92
CA ILE A 35 10.45 -9.94 2.48
C ILE A 35 10.51 -10.57 3.88
N ALA A 36 11.25 -11.68 4.03
CA ALA A 36 11.37 -12.35 5.34
C ALA A 36 11.95 -11.43 6.42
N LEU A 37 12.89 -10.56 6.05
CA LEU A 37 13.43 -9.56 6.98
C LEU A 37 12.41 -8.46 7.31
N PHE A 38 11.61 -7.98 6.35
CA PHE A 38 10.51 -7.05 6.63
C PHE A 38 9.44 -7.68 7.53
N GLN A 39 9.12 -8.97 7.33
CA GLN A 39 8.23 -9.73 8.21
C GLN A 39 8.78 -9.79 9.64
N LYS A 40 10.07 -10.08 9.81
CA LYS A 40 10.74 -10.12 11.11
C LYS A 40 10.74 -8.76 11.82
N LEU A 41 10.84 -7.66 11.09
CA LEU A 41 10.75 -6.30 11.61
C LEU A 41 9.29 -5.89 11.95
N GLY A 42 8.29 -6.67 11.55
CA GLY A 42 6.88 -6.27 11.65
C GLY A 42 6.53 -5.11 10.73
N GLU A 43 7.20 -5.04 9.59
CA GLU A 43 7.11 -3.98 8.58
C GLU A 43 6.71 -4.53 7.20
N TRP A 44 6.17 -5.73 7.14
CA TRP A 44 5.60 -6.32 5.95
C TRP A 44 4.08 -6.12 5.90
N ASP A 45 3.57 -5.64 4.77
CA ASP A 45 2.13 -5.57 4.48
C ASP A 45 1.84 -6.44 3.26
N GLU A 46 1.17 -7.58 3.49
CA GLU A 46 0.78 -8.56 2.47
C GLU A 46 -0.31 -8.02 1.53
N ASN A 47 -0.96 -6.92 1.90
CA ASN A 47 -2.10 -6.40 1.16
C ASN A 47 -1.64 -5.72 -0.13
N ASP A 48 -1.79 -6.39 -1.26
CA ASP A 48 -1.50 -5.89 -2.61
C ASP A 48 -2.35 -4.65 -2.99
N ALA A 49 -3.53 -4.50 -2.36
CA ALA A 49 -4.40 -3.35 -2.54
C ALA A 49 -4.06 -2.15 -1.63
N ARG A 50 -2.98 -2.24 -0.85
CA ARG A 50 -2.49 -1.10 -0.08
C ARG A 50 -2.14 0.07 -1.00
N VAL A 51 -2.52 1.29 -0.63
CA VAL A 51 -1.90 2.49 -1.21
C VAL A 51 -0.57 2.73 -0.51
N PRO A 52 0.55 2.55 -1.20
CA PRO A 52 1.84 2.76 -0.59
C PRO A 52 2.13 4.26 -0.41
N ARG A 53 3.17 4.55 0.34
CA ARG A 53 3.73 5.90 0.49
C ARG A 53 5.06 6.00 -0.24
N PRO A 54 5.50 7.19 -0.64
CA PRO A 54 6.88 7.38 -1.05
C PRO A 54 7.85 6.84 0.00
N GLY A 55 8.79 6.04 -0.45
CA GLY A 55 9.72 5.31 0.42
C GLY A 55 9.30 3.88 0.78
N ASP A 56 8.05 3.48 0.62
CA ASP A 56 7.66 2.08 0.76
C ASP A 56 8.37 1.23 -0.30
N ILE A 57 8.63 -0.02 0.01
CA ILE A 57 9.33 -0.97 -0.86
C ILE A 57 8.28 -1.91 -1.46
N VAL A 58 8.07 -1.85 -2.76
CA VAL A 58 7.10 -2.71 -3.46
C VAL A 58 7.79 -3.94 -4.02
N PHE A 59 7.18 -5.10 -3.82
CA PHE A 59 7.63 -6.38 -4.34
C PHE A 59 6.69 -6.88 -5.42
N TYR A 60 7.24 -7.60 -6.39
CA TYR A 60 6.52 -8.13 -7.54
C TYR A 60 6.68 -9.63 -7.63
N ASP A 61 5.64 -10.28 -8.12
CA ASP A 61 5.61 -11.66 -8.58
C ASP A 61 5.08 -11.65 -10.02
N TRP A 62 5.94 -11.99 -10.99
CA TRP A 62 5.57 -11.96 -12.40
C TRP A 62 4.69 -13.14 -12.82
N ASP A 63 4.65 -14.19 -12.00
CA ASP A 63 3.81 -15.38 -12.21
C ASP A 63 2.38 -15.19 -11.70
N ASP A 64 2.07 -14.03 -11.12
CA ASP A 64 0.73 -13.70 -10.63
C ASP A 64 -0.30 -13.82 -11.76
N SER A 65 -1.34 -14.62 -11.51
CA SER A 65 -2.47 -14.79 -12.43
C SER A 65 -3.36 -13.54 -12.56
N GLY A 66 -3.21 -12.57 -11.65
CA GLY A 66 -4.11 -11.43 -11.48
C GLY A 66 -5.44 -11.81 -10.82
N LYS A 67 -5.58 -13.02 -10.29
CA LYS A 67 -6.77 -13.53 -9.61
C LYS A 67 -6.47 -13.87 -8.16
N GLY A 68 -7.24 -13.27 -7.26
CA GLY A 68 -7.08 -13.52 -5.83
C GLY A 68 -5.97 -12.69 -5.21
N ASP A 69 -5.40 -13.21 -4.14
CA ASP A 69 -4.33 -12.60 -3.35
C ASP A 69 -2.98 -13.13 -3.83
N ASN A 70 -2.06 -12.25 -4.19
CA ASN A 70 -0.76 -12.66 -4.66
C ASN A 70 0.13 -13.04 -3.47
N THR A 71 0.41 -14.32 -3.31
CA THR A 71 1.25 -14.88 -2.25
C THR A 71 2.45 -15.66 -2.81
N GLY A 72 2.73 -15.49 -4.11
CA GLY A 72 3.79 -16.19 -4.82
C GLY A 72 5.20 -15.76 -4.39
N TRP A 73 6.19 -16.37 -5.00
CA TRP A 73 7.59 -16.01 -4.76
C TRP A 73 7.93 -14.68 -5.47
N PRO A 74 8.56 -13.71 -4.77
CA PRO A 74 8.84 -12.43 -5.39
C PRO A 74 10.02 -12.50 -6.36
N ASP A 75 9.83 -11.96 -7.56
CA ASP A 75 10.84 -11.90 -8.62
C ASP A 75 11.59 -10.57 -8.67
N HIS A 76 10.97 -9.50 -8.19
CA HIS A 76 11.48 -8.15 -8.36
C HIS A 76 11.10 -7.24 -7.19
N VAL A 77 11.78 -6.10 -7.09
CA VAL A 77 11.56 -5.12 -6.03
C VAL A 77 11.93 -3.72 -6.50
N GLY A 78 11.22 -2.71 -5.98
CA GLY A 78 11.52 -1.31 -6.22
C GLY A 78 11.12 -0.42 -5.06
N ILE A 79 11.49 0.85 -5.16
CA ILE A 79 11.21 1.89 -4.16
C ILE A 79 10.09 2.77 -4.71
N VAL A 80 9.02 2.95 -3.96
CA VAL A 80 7.93 3.86 -4.32
C VAL A 80 8.45 5.29 -4.29
N GLU A 81 8.45 5.96 -5.45
CA GLU A 81 8.87 7.36 -5.59
C GLU A 81 7.72 8.31 -5.27
N LYS A 82 6.54 8.05 -5.81
CA LYS A 82 5.34 8.85 -5.58
C LYS A 82 4.08 8.07 -5.85
N VAL A 83 2.98 8.56 -5.29
CA VAL A 83 1.62 8.07 -5.57
C VAL A 83 0.75 9.25 -5.95
N SER A 84 -0.03 9.10 -7.02
CA SER A 84 -0.97 10.13 -7.49
C SER A 84 -2.30 9.45 -7.86
N GLY A 85 -3.31 9.65 -7.04
CA GLY A 85 -4.55 8.90 -7.14
C GLY A 85 -4.30 7.40 -6.99
N SER A 86 -4.69 6.61 -7.99
CA SER A 86 -4.43 5.17 -8.05
C SER A 86 -3.10 4.80 -8.73
N THR A 87 -2.32 5.79 -9.16
CA THR A 87 -1.08 5.55 -9.92
C THR A 87 0.13 5.62 -9.00
N ILE A 88 0.94 4.56 -9.01
CA ILE A 88 2.20 4.43 -8.26
C ILE A 88 3.35 4.58 -9.25
N THR A 89 4.30 5.46 -8.96
CA THR A 89 5.59 5.52 -9.66
C THR A 89 6.66 4.90 -8.78
N VAL A 90 7.41 3.95 -9.31
CA VAL A 90 8.44 3.18 -8.62
C VAL A 90 9.78 3.37 -9.30
N ILE A 91 10.85 3.53 -8.53
CA ILE A 91 12.23 3.46 -9.02
C ILE A 91 12.75 2.05 -8.77
N GLU A 92 13.28 1.43 -9.79
CA GLU A 92 13.75 0.04 -9.79
C GLU A 92 15.21 -0.05 -10.24
N GLY A 93 15.97 -0.88 -9.58
CA GLY A 93 17.22 -1.38 -10.12
C GLY A 93 16.97 -2.59 -11.02
N ASN A 94 17.88 -2.87 -11.91
CA ASN A 94 17.81 -4.00 -12.86
C ASN A 94 16.56 -4.01 -13.78
N LYS A 95 16.00 -2.86 -14.04
CA LYS A 95 14.93 -2.69 -15.02
C LYS A 95 15.54 -2.57 -16.42
N GLY A 96 15.56 -3.68 -17.17
CA GLY A 96 16.30 -3.73 -18.44
C GLY A 96 17.80 -3.48 -18.25
N ASN A 97 18.38 -4.03 -17.18
CA ASN A 97 19.78 -3.87 -16.78
C ASN A 97 20.19 -2.41 -16.47
N ALA A 98 19.24 -1.59 -16.07
CA ALA A 98 19.46 -0.18 -15.71
C ALA A 98 18.62 0.21 -14.48
N VAL A 99 18.86 1.39 -13.93
CA VAL A 99 17.92 2.04 -13.01
C VAL A 99 16.85 2.72 -13.85
N GLY A 100 15.59 2.41 -13.55
CA GLY A 100 14.47 2.96 -14.31
C GLY A 100 13.21 3.17 -13.48
N ARG A 101 12.22 3.82 -14.08
CA ARG A 101 10.91 4.04 -13.47
C ARG A 101 9.88 3.11 -14.07
N ARG A 102 8.99 2.63 -13.22
CA ARG A 102 7.78 1.89 -13.59
C ARG A 102 6.55 2.62 -13.05
N THR A 103 5.48 2.60 -13.83
CA THR A 103 4.16 3.06 -13.38
C THR A 103 3.26 1.85 -13.19
N LEU A 104 2.58 1.81 -12.05
CA LEU A 104 1.65 0.76 -11.64
C LEU A 104 0.32 1.38 -11.23
N GLN A 105 -0.72 0.55 -11.20
CA GLN A 105 -1.96 0.89 -10.50
C GLN A 105 -1.95 0.30 -9.10
N VAL A 106 -2.53 1.00 -8.14
CA VAL A 106 -2.83 0.42 -6.82
C VAL A 106 -3.67 -0.85 -7.03
N ASN A 107 -3.35 -1.92 -6.33
CA ASN A 107 -3.93 -3.24 -6.54
C ASN A 107 -3.74 -3.77 -7.98
N GLY A 108 -2.68 -3.31 -8.64
CA GLY A 108 -2.32 -3.78 -9.99
C GLY A 108 -1.83 -5.22 -9.98
N LYS A 109 -1.97 -5.89 -11.12
CA LYS A 109 -1.39 -7.21 -11.34
C LYS A 109 0.09 -7.18 -11.00
N TYR A 110 0.61 -8.27 -10.49
CA TYR A 110 2.01 -8.50 -10.10
C TYR A 110 2.45 -7.88 -8.78
N ILE A 111 1.66 -7.04 -8.11
CA ILE A 111 2.03 -6.57 -6.78
C ILE A 111 1.93 -7.72 -5.80
N ARG A 112 3.09 -8.08 -5.17
CA ARG A 112 3.21 -9.15 -4.18
C ARG A 112 2.94 -8.64 -2.75
N GLY A 113 3.19 -7.39 -2.51
CA GLY A 113 3.05 -6.73 -1.21
C GLY A 113 4.11 -5.65 -1.01
N TYR A 114 4.17 -5.14 0.21
CA TYR A 114 5.01 -3.98 0.53
C TYR A 114 5.82 -4.16 1.81
N GLY A 115 7.11 -3.85 1.75
CA GLY A 115 7.88 -3.44 2.91
C GLY A 115 7.51 -2.01 3.28
N VAL A 116 7.21 -1.78 4.55
CA VAL A 116 6.71 -0.50 5.07
C VAL A 116 7.64 0.02 6.15
N PRO A 117 8.76 0.64 5.78
CA PRO A 117 9.75 1.12 6.74
C PRO A 117 9.15 2.16 7.70
N LYS A 118 9.49 2.07 8.97
CA LYS A 118 9.07 3.02 10.00
C LYS A 118 9.98 4.24 10.01
N TYR A 119 9.82 5.10 9.03
CA TYR A 119 10.54 6.38 9.02
C TYR A 119 10.21 7.19 10.28
N ASN A 120 11.24 7.67 10.98
CA ASN A 120 11.05 8.60 12.07
C ASN A 120 10.32 9.85 11.53
N SER A 121 9.21 10.21 12.16
CA SER A 121 8.52 11.47 11.90
C SER A 121 9.39 12.60 12.45
N GLY A 122 10.48 12.91 11.76
CA GLY A 122 11.27 14.09 12.03
C GLY A 122 10.38 15.32 11.87
N SER A 123 10.35 16.16 12.89
CA SER A 123 9.65 17.44 12.91
C SER A 123 9.90 18.19 11.60
N SER A 124 8.87 18.31 10.79
CA SER A 124 8.91 19.23 9.62
C SER A 124 9.13 20.63 10.15
N GLN A 125 10.33 21.16 9.98
CA GLN A 125 10.54 22.59 10.12
C GLN A 125 9.74 23.29 9.04
N ASN A 126 8.75 24.01 9.52
CA ASN A 126 7.89 24.90 8.79
C ASN A 126 8.73 26.05 8.20
N THR A 127 8.88 26.12 6.89
CA THR A 127 9.17 27.38 6.22
C THR A 127 7.89 27.84 5.54
N SER A 128 7.26 28.79 6.20
CA SER A 128 6.09 29.49 5.70
C SER A 128 6.45 30.31 4.44
N SER A 129 5.69 30.13 3.38
CA SER A 129 5.29 31.25 2.52
C SER A 129 4.04 30.87 1.73
N GLY A 130 3.01 31.69 1.92
CA GLY A 130 1.63 31.49 1.59
C GLY A 130 1.28 31.34 0.12
N ASN A 131 0.20 30.78 -0.18
CA ASN A 131 -1.06 31.30 -0.63
C ASN A 131 -2.01 30.19 -1.10
N ALA A 132 -3.25 30.42 -0.90
CA ALA A 132 -4.45 29.63 -1.08
C ALA A 132 -4.57 28.72 -2.31
N GLY A 133 -5.22 27.55 -2.10
CA GLY A 133 -6.00 26.90 -3.14
C GLY A 133 -5.80 25.39 -3.26
N GLY A 134 -6.73 24.58 -2.74
CA GLY A 134 -6.92 23.21 -3.17
C GLY A 134 -6.15 22.13 -2.38
N SER A 135 -6.68 21.74 -1.25
CA SER A 135 -6.17 20.61 -0.44
C SER A 135 -6.36 19.27 -1.15
N SER A 136 -5.31 18.81 -1.83
CA SER A 136 -5.14 17.41 -2.19
C SER A 136 -4.13 16.82 -1.21
N SER A 137 -4.62 16.28 -0.09
CA SER A 137 -3.77 15.59 0.88
C SER A 137 -3.26 14.28 0.29
N SER A 138 -2.02 14.25 -0.16
CA SER A 138 -1.26 13.05 -0.49
C SER A 138 -0.76 12.35 0.79
N GLY A 139 -1.68 12.02 1.69
CA GLY A 139 -1.42 11.21 2.87
C GLY A 139 -1.76 9.75 2.58
N GLY A 140 -0.90 8.80 2.94
CA GLY A 140 -1.25 7.38 2.94
C GLY A 140 -2.49 7.13 3.80
N ILE A 141 -3.24 6.06 3.50
CA ILE A 141 -4.47 5.72 4.22
C ILE A 141 -4.19 5.51 5.70
N ASN A 142 -4.91 6.25 6.52
CA ASN A 142 -4.80 6.13 7.96
C ASN A 142 -5.51 4.85 8.44
N LYS A 143 -4.80 4.01 9.20
CA LYS A 143 -5.36 2.79 9.83
C LYS A 143 -5.89 3.03 11.24
N THR A 144 -5.64 4.21 11.80
CA THR A 144 -6.15 4.57 13.14
C THR A 144 -7.65 4.84 13.07
N PRO A 145 -8.47 4.16 13.88
CA PRO A 145 -9.90 4.44 13.93
C PRO A 145 -10.19 5.90 14.30
N LYS A 146 -11.01 6.54 13.51
CA LYS A 146 -11.49 7.90 13.76
C LYS A 146 -12.85 7.89 14.44
N TRP A 147 -13.71 6.94 14.08
CA TRP A 147 -15.05 6.77 14.63
C TRP A 147 -15.63 5.39 14.29
N VAL A 148 -16.70 5.01 14.97
CA VAL A 148 -17.41 3.73 14.73
C VAL A 148 -18.56 3.95 13.77
N GLY A 149 -18.55 3.22 12.66
CA GLY A 149 -19.61 3.22 11.66
C GLY A 149 -20.54 2.03 11.83
N LYS A 150 -21.82 2.24 11.50
CA LYS A 150 -22.86 1.20 11.44
C LYS A 150 -23.33 1.03 10.02
N VAL A 151 -23.35 -0.22 9.54
CA VAL A 151 -23.81 -0.58 8.19
C VAL A 151 -25.34 -0.44 8.10
N THR A 152 -25.82 0.25 7.07
CA THR A 152 -27.25 0.46 6.79
C THR A 152 -27.78 -0.45 5.68
N ALA A 153 -26.93 -0.91 4.77
CA ALA A 153 -27.32 -1.81 3.68
C ALA A 153 -27.63 -3.22 4.20
N SER A 154 -28.54 -3.93 3.55
CA SER A 154 -28.81 -5.35 3.82
C SER A 154 -27.58 -6.22 3.57
N SER A 155 -26.78 -5.89 2.55
CA SER A 155 -25.47 -6.49 2.25
C SER A 155 -24.57 -5.42 1.63
N LEU A 156 -23.36 -5.26 2.14
CA LEU A 156 -22.37 -4.29 1.71
C LEU A 156 -21.07 -5.00 1.34
N ASN A 157 -20.61 -4.83 0.11
CA ASN A 157 -19.33 -5.38 -0.32
C ASN A 157 -18.18 -4.68 0.39
N VAL A 158 -17.26 -5.46 0.94
CA VAL A 158 -15.97 -4.98 1.42
C VAL A 158 -14.93 -5.25 0.34
N ARG A 159 -14.36 -4.21 -0.22
CA ARG A 159 -13.51 -4.29 -1.39
C ARG A 159 -12.04 -4.06 -1.05
N LYS A 160 -11.18 -4.51 -1.93
CA LYS A 160 -9.73 -4.33 -1.80
C LYS A 160 -9.33 -2.86 -1.98
N TRP A 161 -10.12 -2.07 -2.74
CA TRP A 161 -9.92 -0.64 -2.97
C TRP A 161 -11.25 0.12 -3.13
N ALA A 162 -11.16 1.47 -3.14
CA ALA A 162 -12.29 2.38 -3.31
C ALA A 162 -12.75 2.40 -4.77
N GLY A 163 -13.89 1.75 -5.05
CA GLY A 163 -14.48 1.64 -6.38
C GLY A 163 -15.22 0.31 -6.59
N LYS A 164 -16.23 0.30 -7.44
CA LYS A 164 -17.04 -0.89 -7.72
C LYS A 164 -16.29 -1.92 -8.57
N GLU A 165 -15.29 -1.50 -9.31
CA GLU A 165 -14.43 -2.28 -10.17
C GLU A 165 -13.48 -3.20 -9.39
N TYR A 166 -13.16 -2.86 -8.14
CA TYR A 166 -12.24 -3.65 -7.34
C TYR A 166 -12.92 -4.88 -6.71
N GLY A 167 -12.20 -5.99 -6.68
CA GLY A 167 -12.63 -7.24 -6.06
C GLY A 167 -12.87 -7.11 -4.55
N ARG A 168 -13.54 -8.09 -3.97
CA ARG A 168 -13.79 -8.16 -2.51
C ARG A 168 -12.58 -8.73 -1.78
N ILE A 169 -12.37 -8.31 -0.52
CA ILE A 169 -11.42 -8.97 0.37
C ILE A 169 -11.91 -10.37 0.71
N LYS A 170 -10.98 -11.33 0.85
CA LYS A 170 -11.33 -12.74 1.12
C LYS A 170 -11.89 -12.94 2.53
N SER A 171 -11.28 -12.29 3.53
CA SER A 171 -11.57 -12.54 4.95
C SER A 171 -12.97 -12.08 5.37
N TYR A 172 -13.44 -10.96 4.81
CA TYR A 172 -14.77 -10.38 5.07
C TYR A 172 -15.33 -9.78 3.78
N PRO A 173 -15.79 -10.61 2.83
CA PRO A 173 -16.25 -10.12 1.52
C PRO A 173 -17.54 -9.29 1.61
N TYR A 174 -18.29 -9.47 2.70
CA TYR A 174 -19.56 -8.77 2.95
C TYR A 174 -19.68 -8.32 4.40
N LEU A 175 -20.38 -7.20 4.59
CA LEU A 175 -20.95 -6.75 5.85
C LEU A 175 -22.47 -6.68 5.69
N TYR A 176 -23.18 -6.76 6.82
CA TYR A 176 -24.62 -6.77 6.85
C TYR A 176 -25.17 -5.63 7.72
N ARG A 177 -26.43 -5.28 7.52
CA ARG A 177 -27.13 -4.27 8.30
C ARG A 177 -26.90 -4.47 9.80
N GLY A 178 -26.48 -3.40 10.46
CA GLY A 178 -26.21 -3.40 11.88
C GLY A 178 -24.78 -3.76 12.27
N ASN A 179 -23.95 -4.29 11.35
CA ASN A 179 -22.54 -4.51 11.66
C ASN A 179 -21.87 -3.19 12.04
N LEU A 180 -21.03 -3.24 13.04
CA LEU A 180 -20.20 -2.12 13.47
C LEU A 180 -18.79 -2.30 12.91
N VAL A 181 -18.20 -1.21 12.44
CA VAL A 181 -16.84 -1.18 11.89
C VAL A 181 -16.14 0.10 12.32
N ASP A 182 -14.83 0.03 12.49
CA ASP A 182 -14.04 1.23 12.73
C ASP A 182 -13.79 1.92 11.38
N VAL A 183 -14.21 3.18 11.27
CA VAL A 183 -13.86 4.01 10.10
C VAL A 183 -12.53 4.70 10.38
N CYS A 184 -11.56 4.38 9.55
CA CYS A 184 -10.17 4.82 9.72
C CYS A 184 -9.84 5.97 8.77
N ASP A 185 -10.34 5.92 7.53
CA ASP A 185 -10.07 6.96 6.55
C ASP A 185 -11.18 7.12 5.51
N THR A 186 -11.06 8.16 4.68
CA THR A 186 -11.98 8.45 3.57
C THR A 186 -11.17 8.68 2.31
N VAL A 187 -11.50 7.95 1.24
CA VAL A 187 -10.84 8.03 -0.06
C VAL A 187 -11.88 8.33 -1.13
N LYS A 188 -11.52 9.11 -2.13
CA LYS A 188 -12.35 9.31 -3.32
C LYS A 188 -11.98 8.27 -4.37
N ALA A 189 -12.98 7.55 -4.88
CA ALA A 189 -12.83 6.67 -6.03
C ALA A 189 -12.64 7.47 -7.33
N ALA A 190 -12.31 6.79 -8.42
CA ALA A 190 -12.11 7.41 -9.73
C ALA A 190 -13.36 8.15 -10.24
N ASP A 191 -14.56 7.69 -9.85
CA ASP A 191 -15.85 8.33 -10.16
C ASP A 191 -16.19 9.53 -9.23
N GLY A 192 -15.26 9.92 -8.37
CA GLY A 192 -15.40 11.03 -7.41
C GLY A 192 -16.17 10.68 -6.13
N LYS A 193 -16.76 9.48 -6.01
CA LYS A 193 -17.51 9.05 -4.83
C LYS A 193 -16.59 8.77 -3.65
N ALA A 194 -17.09 9.09 -2.45
CA ALA A 194 -16.38 8.79 -1.23
C ALA A 194 -16.52 7.31 -0.83
N TRP A 195 -15.42 6.75 -0.36
CA TRP A 195 -15.33 5.41 0.20
C TRP A 195 -14.63 5.48 1.55
N TYR A 196 -15.10 4.70 2.51
CA TYR A 196 -14.46 4.57 3.80
C TYR A 196 -13.49 3.40 3.80
N TYR A 197 -12.27 3.66 4.28
CA TYR A 197 -11.35 2.63 4.68
C TYR A 197 -11.69 2.22 6.09
N ILE A 198 -12.07 0.96 6.27
CA ILE A 198 -12.60 0.45 7.52
C ILE A 198 -11.74 -0.66 8.10
N ARG A 199 -11.79 -0.79 9.42
CA ARG A 199 -11.24 -1.93 10.15
C ARG A 199 -12.40 -2.76 10.73
N ILE A 200 -12.36 -4.08 10.49
CA ILE A 200 -13.37 -5.05 10.91
C ILE A 200 -12.77 -5.95 11.98
N ALA A 201 -13.48 -6.16 13.07
CA ALA A 201 -13.04 -7.01 14.20
C ALA A 201 -11.62 -6.69 14.71
N GLY A 202 -11.21 -5.42 14.63
CA GLY A 202 -9.89 -4.96 15.08
C GLY A 202 -8.70 -5.41 14.22
N LYS A 203 -8.91 -6.20 13.17
CA LYS A 203 -7.84 -6.93 12.48
C LYS A 203 -7.89 -6.80 10.95
N TYR A 204 -9.06 -6.85 10.32
CA TYR A 204 -9.19 -6.91 8.87
C TYR A 204 -9.55 -5.54 8.30
N TYR A 205 -8.98 -5.21 7.14
CA TYR A 205 -9.16 -3.91 6.52
C TYR A 205 -9.73 -4.03 5.11
N GLY A 206 -10.49 -3.02 4.68
CA GLY A 206 -11.04 -2.95 3.34
C GLY A 206 -11.81 -1.66 3.11
N PHE A 207 -12.36 -1.52 1.92
CA PHE A 207 -13.10 -0.34 1.50
C PHE A 207 -14.58 -0.64 1.33
N VAL A 208 -15.40 0.29 1.81
CA VAL A 208 -16.87 0.26 1.64
C VAL A 208 -17.34 1.61 1.13
N SER A 209 -18.43 1.62 0.34
CA SER A 209 -19.07 2.88 -0.06
C SER A 209 -19.56 3.62 1.17
N SER A 210 -19.25 4.91 1.26
CA SER A 210 -19.69 5.77 2.35
C SER A 210 -21.22 5.92 2.41
N ASP A 211 -21.94 5.70 1.30
CA ASP A 211 -23.39 5.80 1.20
C ASP A 211 -24.14 4.84 2.16
N TYR A 212 -23.45 3.79 2.62
CA TYR A 212 -24.04 2.73 3.42
C TYR A 212 -23.46 2.62 4.83
N ILE A 213 -22.75 3.65 5.29
CA ILE A 213 -22.20 3.72 6.65
C ILE A 213 -22.67 5.02 7.30
N VAL A 214 -23.30 4.88 8.45
CA VAL A 214 -23.67 6.02 9.32
C VAL A 214 -22.86 5.95 10.61
N LYS A 215 -22.72 7.06 11.30
CA LYS A 215 -22.07 7.08 12.61
C LYS A 215 -22.92 6.30 13.62
N ALA A 216 -22.28 5.37 14.35
CA ALA A 216 -22.94 4.54 15.37
C ALA A 216 -23.21 5.33 16.64
#